data_d23a3971a45d3aef14ae7199b3cc06fe
#
_entry.id   d23a3971a45d3aef14ae7199b3cc06fe
#
_cell.length_a   1.000
_cell.length_b   1.000
_cell.length_c   1.000
_cell.angle_alpha   90.00
_cell.angle_beta   90.00
_cell.angle_gamma   90.00
#
_symmetry.space_group_name_H-M   'P 1'
#
loop_
_entity.id
_entity.type
_entity.pdbx_description
1 polymer ?
#
loop_
_entity_poly.entity_id
_entity_poly.type
_entity_poly.pdbx_seq_one_letter_code
_entity_poly.pdbx_strand_id
1 'polypeptide(L)'
;MSEKNQAEKMVLEGISYAKLEKHKDAISFFDKALKQDPTNVDAQYNKGMSFLKLKKNKDAISCFEKILEHNPNHVDALNNLGNHFAELQQLEKAVTYYDRALVNDPTYLPASYNKGIALIRLEKYDDALDCLNKVLDKEPENMQATYYKGLVLGKQKKHEEALSYFDKILEKEPENNEAIFYKATELSELGRHEEAITIFDKILKEFPKNGTIIYAKARSKALLGQNDDALILLAQAISHYGRTIKKWAVKDSSFDKIKEDPRFKTIVK
;
A
#
# COMPACT_ATOMS: atom_id res chain seq x y z
N MET A 1 36.50 2.18 31.45
CA MET A 1 35.20 2.50 30.84
C MET A 1 34.18 1.56 31.48
N SER A 2 33.02 2.05 31.87
CA SER A 2 31.96 1.17 32.39
C SER A 2 31.46 0.25 31.27
N GLU A 3 30.95 -0.95 31.63
CA GLU A 3 30.37 -1.90 30.65
C GLU A 3 29.28 -1.23 29.80
N LYS A 4 28.49 -0.34 30.39
CA LYS A 4 27.48 0.44 29.70
C LYS A 4 28.06 1.32 28.59
N ASN A 5 29.16 2.04 28.84
CA ASN A 5 29.83 2.84 27.82
C ASN A 5 30.40 2.00 26.68
N GLN A 6 30.77 0.75 26.98
CA GLN A 6 31.27 -0.19 25.97
C GLN A 6 30.12 -0.74 25.10
N ALA A 7 28.96 -1.04 25.69
CA ALA A 7 27.76 -1.43 24.95
C ALA A 7 27.30 -0.31 24.00
N GLU A 8 27.22 0.92 24.49
CA GLU A 8 26.84 2.09 23.67
C GLU A 8 27.76 2.27 22.46
N LYS A 9 29.10 2.14 22.67
CA LYS A 9 30.06 2.21 21.58
C LYS A 9 29.80 1.12 20.52
N MET A 10 29.53 -0.10 20.94
CA MET A 10 29.22 -1.21 20.03
C MET A 10 27.92 -0.95 19.24
N VAL A 11 26.89 -0.33 19.86
CA VAL A 11 25.66 0.07 19.17
C VAL A 11 25.98 1.07 18.07
N LEU A 12 26.77 2.11 18.37
CA LEU A 12 27.15 3.13 17.37
C LEU A 12 27.96 2.54 16.20
N GLU A 13 28.87 1.61 16.49
CA GLU A 13 29.60 0.88 15.44
C GLU A 13 28.65 0.04 14.59
N GLY A 14 27.72 -0.70 15.22
CA GLY A 14 26.69 -1.46 14.51
C GLY A 14 25.81 -0.59 13.60
N ILE A 15 25.35 0.56 14.10
CA ILE A 15 24.59 1.55 13.31
C ILE A 15 25.43 2.04 12.11
N SER A 16 26.71 2.28 12.30
CA SER A 16 27.61 2.71 11.23
C SER A 16 27.74 1.64 10.13
N TYR A 17 27.86 0.37 10.51
CA TYR A 17 27.86 -0.74 9.56
C TYR A 17 26.51 -0.89 8.86
N ALA A 18 25.39 -0.72 9.58
CA ALA A 18 24.05 -0.78 8.99
C ALA A 18 23.84 0.33 7.94
N LYS A 19 24.32 1.55 8.18
CA LYS A 19 24.30 2.66 7.22
C LYS A 19 25.13 2.37 5.95
N LEU A 20 26.16 1.55 6.06
CA LEU A 20 26.95 1.05 4.93
C LEU A 20 26.35 -0.21 4.28
N GLU A 21 25.09 -0.55 4.60
CA GLU A 21 24.38 -1.75 4.15
C GLU A 21 25.04 -3.09 4.55
N LYS A 22 26.06 -3.06 5.42
CA LYS A 22 26.75 -4.23 5.96
C LYS A 22 25.97 -4.84 7.13
N HIS A 23 24.75 -5.26 6.88
CA HIS A 23 23.81 -5.69 7.93
C HIS A 23 24.27 -6.92 8.73
N LYS A 24 25.05 -7.84 8.14
CA LYS A 24 25.63 -8.98 8.88
C LYS A 24 26.65 -8.54 9.92
N ASP A 25 27.52 -7.59 9.54
CA ASP A 25 28.50 -7.04 10.44
C ASP A 25 27.83 -6.20 11.53
N ALA A 26 26.84 -5.38 11.15
CA ALA A 26 26.02 -4.63 12.10
C ALA A 26 25.40 -5.53 13.18
N ILE A 27 24.78 -6.65 12.79
CA ILE A 27 24.21 -7.63 13.71
C ILE A 27 25.28 -8.17 14.69
N SER A 28 26.49 -8.45 14.22
CA SER A 28 27.59 -8.89 15.09
C SER A 28 27.95 -7.86 16.17
N PHE A 29 27.92 -6.57 15.84
CA PHE A 29 28.15 -5.50 16.81
C PHE A 29 26.98 -5.37 17.79
N PHE A 30 25.74 -5.45 17.32
CA PHE A 30 24.58 -5.46 18.20
C PHE A 30 24.58 -6.67 19.13
N ASP A 31 25.00 -7.84 18.67
CA ASP A 31 25.16 -9.03 19.52
C ASP A 31 26.21 -8.81 20.63
N LYS A 32 27.31 -8.14 20.31
CA LYS A 32 28.33 -7.78 21.30
C LYS A 32 27.78 -6.79 22.34
N ALA A 33 27.02 -5.77 21.87
CA ALA A 33 26.35 -4.83 22.76
C ALA A 33 25.37 -5.54 23.70
N LEU A 34 24.54 -6.44 23.18
CA LEU A 34 23.56 -7.20 23.95
C LEU A 34 24.18 -8.25 24.90
N LYS A 35 25.43 -8.66 24.68
CA LYS A 35 26.19 -9.47 25.67
C LYS A 35 26.61 -8.63 26.87
N GLN A 36 26.86 -7.34 26.70
CA GLN A 36 27.22 -6.42 27.79
C GLN A 36 25.97 -5.87 28.51
N ASP A 37 24.95 -5.56 27.71
CA ASP A 37 23.66 -5.05 28.20
C ASP A 37 22.52 -5.76 27.48
N PRO A 38 22.00 -6.87 28.02
CA PRO A 38 20.93 -7.67 27.42
C PRO A 38 19.60 -6.90 27.22
N THR A 39 19.42 -5.80 27.97
CA THR A 39 18.20 -4.96 27.95
C THR A 39 18.32 -3.74 27.04
N ASN A 40 19.43 -3.60 26.32
CA ASN A 40 19.69 -2.46 25.44
C ASN A 40 18.69 -2.42 24.29
N VAL A 41 17.72 -1.54 24.40
CA VAL A 41 16.61 -1.38 23.42
C VAL A 41 17.15 -0.97 22.06
N ASP A 42 18.12 -0.04 21.99
CA ASP A 42 18.68 0.45 20.74
C ASP A 42 19.42 -0.65 19.97
N ALA A 43 20.21 -1.47 20.69
CA ALA A 43 20.87 -2.63 20.11
C ALA A 43 19.85 -3.64 19.56
N GLN A 44 18.82 -3.94 20.35
CA GLN A 44 17.80 -4.91 19.98
C GLN A 44 16.97 -4.42 18.79
N TYR A 45 16.60 -3.12 18.78
CA TYR A 45 15.84 -2.52 17.68
C TYR A 45 16.63 -2.53 16.38
N ASN A 46 17.85 -1.98 16.39
CA ASN A 46 18.69 -1.89 15.19
C ASN A 46 19.12 -3.27 14.66
N LYS A 47 19.26 -4.27 15.54
CA LYS A 47 19.45 -5.67 15.16
C LYS A 47 18.21 -6.19 14.42
N GLY A 48 17.01 -5.94 14.94
CA GLY A 48 15.75 -6.27 14.28
C GLY A 48 15.62 -5.63 12.90
N MET A 49 15.92 -4.33 12.80
CA MET A 49 15.93 -3.61 11.52
C MET A 49 16.93 -4.20 10.53
N SER A 50 18.13 -4.58 10.99
CA SER A 50 19.13 -5.24 10.14
C SER A 50 18.68 -6.61 9.65
N PHE A 51 17.93 -7.37 10.47
CA PHE A 51 17.33 -8.63 10.05
C PHE A 51 16.24 -8.41 8.99
N LEU A 52 15.41 -7.36 9.10
CA LEU A 52 14.42 -7.01 8.06
C LEU A 52 15.10 -6.72 6.72
N LYS A 53 16.21 -5.96 6.72
CA LYS A 53 17.00 -5.70 5.50
C LYS A 53 17.57 -6.97 4.86
N LEU A 54 17.90 -7.96 5.68
CA LEU A 54 18.32 -9.29 5.21
C LEU A 54 17.15 -10.24 4.89
N LYS A 55 15.89 -9.78 4.95
CA LYS A 55 14.68 -10.58 4.76
C LYS A 55 14.54 -11.75 5.76
N LYS A 56 15.16 -11.62 6.93
CA LYS A 56 15.07 -12.57 8.05
C LYS A 56 13.95 -12.16 9.00
N ASN A 57 12.71 -12.20 8.52
CA ASN A 57 11.56 -11.66 9.24
C ASN A 57 11.35 -12.29 10.62
N LYS A 58 11.54 -13.61 10.77
CA LYS A 58 11.40 -14.30 12.07
C LYS A 58 12.38 -13.78 13.12
N ASP A 59 13.65 -13.59 12.73
CA ASP A 59 14.68 -13.08 13.64
C ASP A 59 14.39 -11.62 14.03
N ALA A 60 13.90 -10.82 13.08
CA ALA A 60 13.50 -9.44 13.34
C ALA A 60 12.34 -9.37 14.35
N ILE A 61 11.31 -10.17 14.15
CA ILE A 61 10.15 -10.24 15.06
C ILE A 61 10.58 -10.59 16.47
N SER A 62 11.43 -11.63 16.62
CA SER A 62 11.98 -11.98 17.93
C SER A 62 12.71 -10.82 18.62
N CYS A 63 13.41 -9.97 17.83
CA CYS A 63 14.02 -8.77 18.37
C CYS A 63 12.98 -7.77 18.90
N PHE A 64 11.91 -7.51 18.16
CA PHE A 64 10.86 -6.57 18.57
C PHE A 64 10.04 -7.11 19.75
N GLU A 65 9.76 -8.42 19.78
CA GLU A 65 9.10 -9.07 20.92
C GLU A 65 9.90 -8.91 22.21
N LYS A 66 11.24 -9.13 22.16
CA LYS A 66 12.13 -8.90 23.30
C LYS A 66 12.13 -7.46 23.81
N ILE A 67 12.01 -6.48 22.91
CA ILE A 67 11.83 -5.09 23.33
C ILE A 67 10.54 -4.95 24.14
N LEU A 68 9.43 -5.53 23.66
CA LEU A 68 8.14 -5.42 24.33
C LEU A 68 8.05 -6.18 25.65
N GLU A 69 8.90 -7.19 25.90
CA GLU A 69 9.02 -7.86 27.19
C GLU A 69 9.49 -6.89 28.29
N HIS A 70 10.38 -5.96 27.95
CA HIS A 70 10.96 -4.98 28.88
C HIS A 70 10.29 -3.60 28.78
N ASN A 71 9.83 -3.22 27.60
CA ASN A 71 9.12 -1.98 27.33
C ASN A 71 7.86 -2.26 26.49
N PRO A 72 6.74 -2.64 27.12
CA PRO A 72 5.49 -2.99 26.42
C PRO A 72 4.90 -1.86 25.55
N ASN A 73 5.39 -0.64 25.78
CA ASN A 73 4.90 0.59 25.17
C ASN A 73 5.85 1.16 24.09
N HIS A 74 6.87 0.38 23.68
CA HIS A 74 7.82 0.84 22.68
C HIS A 74 7.14 0.98 21.30
N VAL A 75 6.91 2.23 20.89
CA VAL A 75 6.08 2.58 19.73
C VAL A 75 6.61 1.96 18.42
N ASP A 76 7.92 2.09 18.17
CA ASP A 76 8.52 1.52 16.95
C ASP A 76 8.42 -0.01 16.88
N ALA A 77 8.63 -0.70 18.02
CA ALA A 77 8.52 -2.17 18.06
C ALA A 77 7.07 -2.60 17.81
N LEU A 78 6.10 -1.90 18.41
CA LEU A 78 4.68 -2.13 18.16
C LEU A 78 4.33 -1.93 16.68
N ASN A 79 4.78 -0.82 16.08
CA ASN A 79 4.52 -0.57 14.66
C ASN A 79 5.14 -1.65 13.76
N ASN A 80 6.38 -2.07 14.02
CA ASN A 80 7.03 -3.11 13.22
C ASN A 80 6.36 -4.48 13.36
N LEU A 81 5.85 -4.82 14.55
CA LEU A 81 5.02 -6.01 14.72
C LEU A 81 3.69 -5.89 13.96
N GLY A 82 3.07 -4.72 13.98
CA GLY A 82 1.89 -4.44 13.15
C GLY A 82 2.17 -4.69 11.67
N ASN A 83 3.28 -4.17 11.15
CA ASN A 83 3.70 -4.41 9.76
C ASN A 83 3.85 -5.89 9.46
N HIS A 84 4.50 -6.64 10.35
CA HIS A 84 4.64 -8.09 10.18
C HIS A 84 3.28 -8.81 10.07
N PHE A 85 2.33 -8.49 10.97
CA PHE A 85 1.01 -9.11 10.90
C PHE A 85 0.23 -8.69 9.66
N ALA A 86 0.40 -7.46 9.18
CA ALA A 86 -0.19 -7.00 7.92
C ALA A 86 0.37 -7.77 6.70
N GLU A 87 1.67 -8.07 6.67
CA GLU A 87 2.30 -8.92 5.65
C GLU A 87 1.75 -10.34 5.66
N LEU A 88 1.48 -10.90 6.86
CA LEU A 88 0.86 -12.21 7.02
C LEU A 88 -0.66 -12.22 6.74
N GLN A 89 -1.24 -11.12 6.25
CA GLN A 89 -2.68 -10.94 6.02
C GLN A 89 -3.54 -11.03 7.31
N GLN A 90 -2.92 -10.90 8.50
CA GLN A 90 -3.61 -10.86 9.78
C GLN A 90 -3.93 -9.40 10.14
N LEU A 91 -4.82 -8.80 9.36
CA LEU A 91 -5.03 -7.35 9.34
C LEU A 91 -5.60 -6.81 10.66
N GLU A 92 -6.53 -7.52 11.30
CA GLU A 92 -7.11 -7.12 12.58
C GLU A 92 -6.04 -7.10 13.68
N LYS A 93 -5.15 -8.08 13.66
CA LYS A 93 -4.04 -8.14 14.60
C LYS A 93 -3.04 -7.01 14.35
N ALA A 94 -2.78 -6.69 13.07
CA ALA A 94 -1.95 -5.55 12.70
C ALA A 94 -2.54 -4.24 13.26
N VAL A 95 -3.84 -4.02 13.06
CA VAL A 95 -4.56 -2.84 13.58
C VAL A 95 -4.41 -2.76 15.10
N THR A 96 -4.55 -3.87 15.84
CA THR A 96 -4.37 -3.89 17.30
C THR A 96 -2.97 -3.42 17.72
N TYR A 97 -1.92 -3.79 17.00
CA TYR A 97 -0.55 -3.34 17.29
C TYR A 97 -0.36 -1.85 16.97
N TYR A 98 -0.92 -1.37 15.85
CA TYR A 98 -0.89 0.07 15.52
C TYR A 98 -1.68 0.90 16.54
N ASP A 99 -2.83 0.40 17.00
CA ASP A 99 -3.61 1.06 18.06
C ASP A 99 -2.81 1.20 19.34
N ARG A 100 -2.12 0.13 19.76
CA ARG A 100 -1.21 0.19 20.92
C ARG A 100 -0.11 1.22 20.73
N ALA A 101 0.49 1.30 19.54
CA ALA A 101 1.49 2.32 19.23
C ALA A 101 0.91 3.72 19.36
N LEU A 102 -0.29 3.97 18.79
CA LEU A 102 -0.96 5.27 18.80
C LEU A 102 -1.55 5.66 20.16
N VAL A 103 -1.85 4.70 21.03
CA VAL A 103 -2.20 4.98 22.44
C VAL A 103 -0.99 5.55 23.20
N ASN A 104 0.21 5.06 22.91
CA ASN A 104 1.45 5.49 23.55
C ASN A 104 2.02 6.79 22.92
N ASP A 105 1.89 6.94 21.62
CA ASP A 105 2.22 8.17 20.90
C ASP A 105 1.15 8.45 19.82
N PRO A 106 0.15 9.28 20.14
CA PRO A 106 -0.91 9.66 19.19
C PRO A 106 -0.41 10.41 17.96
N THR A 107 0.83 10.94 17.99
CA THR A 107 1.46 11.70 16.90
C THR A 107 2.36 10.87 16.00
N TYR A 108 2.50 9.57 16.29
CA TYR A 108 3.36 8.67 15.52
C TYR A 108 2.76 8.35 14.14
N LEU A 109 3.12 9.16 13.15
CA LEU A 109 2.57 9.09 11.79
C LEU A 109 2.77 7.73 11.09
N PRO A 110 3.90 7.01 11.24
CA PRO A 110 4.05 5.70 10.63
C PRO A 110 2.95 4.71 11.03
N ALA A 111 2.57 4.66 12.32
CA ALA A 111 1.49 3.78 12.76
C ALA A 111 0.12 4.24 12.25
N SER A 112 -0.14 5.56 12.22
CA SER A 112 -1.37 6.10 11.62
C SER A 112 -1.49 5.72 10.15
N TYR A 113 -0.44 5.91 9.37
CA TYR A 113 -0.40 5.55 7.95
C TYR A 113 -0.62 4.03 7.75
N ASN A 114 0.17 3.19 8.44
CA ASN A 114 0.10 1.74 8.29
C ASN A 114 -1.27 1.18 8.75
N LYS A 115 -1.84 1.73 9.83
CA LYS A 115 -3.21 1.43 10.27
C LYS A 115 -4.23 1.78 9.19
N GLY A 116 -4.12 2.97 8.58
CA GLY A 116 -4.97 3.39 7.46
C GLY A 116 -4.95 2.37 6.32
N ILE A 117 -3.77 1.91 5.90
CA ILE A 117 -3.62 0.89 4.86
C ILE A 117 -4.26 -0.46 5.27
N ALA A 118 -4.06 -0.89 6.51
CA ALA A 118 -4.67 -2.12 7.00
C ALA A 118 -6.21 -2.02 7.03
N LEU A 119 -6.75 -0.87 7.42
CA LEU A 119 -8.19 -0.59 7.44
C LEU A 119 -8.80 -0.54 6.04
N ILE A 120 -8.09 0.01 5.04
CA ILE A 120 -8.51 -0.05 3.62
C ILE A 120 -8.70 -1.51 3.19
N ARG A 121 -7.74 -2.37 3.52
CA ARG A 121 -7.79 -3.80 3.17
C ARG A 121 -8.90 -4.56 3.92
N LEU A 122 -9.32 -4.07 5.08
CA LEU A 122 -10.48 -4.53 5.86
C LEU A 122 -11.80 -3.87 5.40
N GLU A 123 -11.76 -3.04 4.37
CA GLU A 123 -12.90 -2.26 3.87
C GLU A 123 -13.55 -1.32 4.91
N LYS A 124 -12.78 -0.96 5.96
CA LYS A 124 -13.18 0.01 7.00
C LYS A 124 -12.79 1.42 6.57
N TYR A 125 -13.50 1.94 5.58
CA TYR A 125 -13.10 3.14 4.86
C TYR A 125 -13.14 4.43 5.69
N ASP A 126 -14.12 4.61 6.57
CA ASP A 126 -14.22 5.81 7.42
C ASP A 126 -13.05 5.88 8.41
N ASP A 127 -12.76 4.77 9.11
CA ASP A 127 -11.62 4.69 10.02
C ASP A 127 -10.29 4.90 9.29
N ALA A 128 -10.19 4.41 8.04
CA ALA A 128 -9.01 4.59 7.21
C ALA A 128 -8.79 6.08 6.85
N LEU A 129 -9.87 6.80 6.49
CA LEU A 129 -9.81 8.24 6.21
C LEU A 129 -9.36 9.03 7.44
N ASP A 130 -9.82 8.70 8.63
CA ASP A 130 -9.38 9.35 9.87
C ASP A 130 -7.88 9.19 10.08
N CYS A 131 -7.34 7.99 9.82
CA CYS A 131 -5.91 7.73 9.91
C CYS A 131 -5.11 8.51 8.86
N LEU A 132 -5.57 8.52 7.60
CA LEU A 132 -4.92 9.22 6.50
C LEU A 132 -4.99 10.75 6.68
N ASN A 133 -6.11 11.26 7.20
CA ASN A 133 -6.26 12.68 7.51
C ASN A 133 -5.23 13.13 8.56
N LYS A 134 -5.02 12.36 9.64
CA LYS A 134 -3.98 12.65 10.63
C LYS A 134 -2.59 12.77 10.02
N VAL A 135 -2.28 11.93 9.03
CA VAL A 135 -1.01 12.00 8.30
C VAL A 135 -0.96 13.29 7.47
N LEU A 136 -2.00 13.58 6.68
CA LEU A 136 -2.05 14.74 5.80
C LEU A 136 -2.13 16.08 6.55
N ASP A 137 -2.70 16.11 7.75
CA ASP A 137 -2.71 17.30 8.62
C ASP A 137 -1.29 17.70 9.07
N LYS A 138 -0.39 16.73 9.23
CA LYS A 138 1.01 16.95 9.62
C LYS A 138 1.95 17.04 8.41
N GLU A 139 1.68 16.26 7.40
CA GLU A 139 2.46 16.13 6.16
C GLU A 139 1.53 16.35 4.95
N PRO A 140 1.10 17.58 4.64
CA PRO A 140 0.15 17.87 3.54
C PRO A 140 0.65 17.42 2.17
N GLU A 141 1.98 17.26 2.05
CA GLU A 141 2.68 16.86 0.83
C GLU A 141 2.93 15.35 0.74
N ASN A 142 2.41 14.55 1.67
CA ASN A 142 2.59 13.11 1.66
C ASN A 142 1.78 12.48 0.52
N MET A 143 2.47 12.24 -0.62
CA MET A 143 1.86 11.72 -1.85
C MET A 143 1.22 10.36 -1.66
N GLN A 144 1.80 9.51 -0.81
CA GLN A 144 1.25 8.18 -0.54
C GLN A 144 -0.07 8.26 0.22
N ALA A 145 -0.13 9.10 1.27
CA ALA A 145 -1.38 9.32 2.00
C ALA A 145 -2.45 9.99 1.10
N THR A 146 -2.05 10.93 0.24
CA THR A 146 -2.91 11.57 -0.78
C THR A 146 -3.49 10.52 -1.72
N TYR A 147 -2.67 9.63 -2.25
CA TYR A 147 -3.06 8.55 -3.15
C TYR A 147 -4.09 7.60 -2.49
N TYR A 148 -3.78 7.09 -1.29
CA TYR A 148 -4.70 6.18 -0.60
C TYR A 148 -6.00 6.86 -0.19
N LYS A 149 -5.97 8.15 0.14
CA LYS A 149 -7.19 8.93 0.41
C LYS A 149 -8.07 9.02 -0.85
N GLY A 150 -7.48 9.30 -2.01
CA GLY A 150 -8.18 9.27 -3.30
C GLY A 150 -8.83 7.91 -3.56
N LEU A 151 -8.08 6.81 -3.36
CA LEU A 151 -8.61 5.45 -3.52
C LEU A 151 -9.81 5.17 -2.60
N VAL A 152 -9.72 5.55 -1.34
CA VAL A 152 -10.81 5.33 -0.36
C VAL A 152 -12.05 6.12 -0.75
N LEU A 153 -11.89 7.38 -1.14
CA LEU A 153 -13.01 8.21 -1.59
C LEU A 153 -13.70 7.62 -2.82
N GLY A 154 -12.94 7.12 -3.80
CA GLY A 154 -13.49 6.39 -4.94
C GLY A 154 -14.29 5.15 -4.52
N LYS A 155 -13.78 4.35 -3.55
CA LYS A 155 -14.51 3.21 -2.97
C LYS A 155 -15.81 3.63 -2.26
N GLN A 156 -15.85 4.80 -1.67
CA GLN A 156 -17.05 5.40 -1.08
C GLN A 156 -17.96 6.08 -2.11
N LYS A 157 -17.66 5.97 -3.40
CA LYS A 157 -18.38 6.62 -4.51
C LYS A 157 -18.36 8.15 -4.46
N LYS A 158 -17.38 8.74 -3.77
CA LYS A 158 -17.12 10.18 -3.73
C LYS A 158 -16.15 10.56 -4.86
N HIS A 159 -16.57 10.29 -6.10
CA HIS A 159 -15.71 10.29 -7.29
C HIS A 159 -15.10 11.66 -7.60
N GLU A 160 -15.85 12.76 -7.43
CA GLU A 160 -15.32 14.12 -7.63
C GLU A 160 -14.23 14.47 -6.60
N GLU A 161 -14.44 14.08 -5.34
CA GLU A 161 -13.42 14.27 -4.31
C GLU A 161 -12.18 13.43 -4.61
N ALA A 162 -12.37 12.15 -4.96
CA ALA A 162 -11.27 11.25 -5.36
C ALA A 162 -10.46 11.83 -6.51
N LEU A 163 -11.12 12.33 -7.55
CA LEU A 163 -10.51 12.99 -8.70
C LEU A 163 -9.57 14.12 -8.27
N SER A 164 -10.02 14.97 -7.33
CA SER A 164 -9.22 16.09 -6.82
C SER A 164 -7.91 15.66 -6.16
N TYR A 165 -7.89 14.49 -5.51
CA TYR A 165 -6.68 13.94 -4.90
C TYR A 165 -5.71 13.38 -5.94
N PHE A 166 -6.20 12.74 -7.00
CA PHE A 166 -5.34 12.30 -8.10
C PHE A 166 -4.79 13.50 -8.90
N ASP A 167 -5.57 14.56 -9.08
CA ASP A 167 -5.09 15.80 -9.69
C ASP A 167 -3.96 16.45 -8.89
N LYS A 168 -4.05 16.51 -7.56
CA LYS A 168 -2.96 16.99 -6.70
C LYS A 168 -1.65 16.19 -6.88
N ILE A 169 -1.74 14.87 -7.06
CA ILE A 169 -0.56 14.06 -7.34
C ILE A 169 0.01 14.44 -8.70
N LEU A 170 -0.84 14.58 -9.72
CA LEU A 170 -0.42 14.88 -11.09
C LEU A 170 0.11 16.30 -11.28
N GLU A 171 -0.25 17.25 -10.43
CA GLU A 171 0.37 18.58 -10.39
C GLU A 171 1.88 18.51 -10.07
N LYS A 172 2.29 17.54 -9.26
CA LYS A 172 3.69 17.35 -8.84
C LYS A 172 4.42 16.29 -9.64
N GLU A 173 3.70 15.23 -9.99
CA GLU A 173 4.19 14.07 -10.72
C GLU A 173 3.32 13.83 -11.96
N PRO A 174 3.46 14.65 -13.03
CA PRO A 174 2.59 14.57 -14.21
C PRO A 174 2.61 13.23 -14.95
N GLU A 175 3.68 12.44 -14.75
CA GLU A 175 3.87 11.11 -15.37
C GLU A 175 3.59 9.96 -14.40
N ASN A 176 2.95 10.22 -13.26
CA ASN A 176 2.58 9.16 -12.33
C ASN A 176 1.45 8.29 -12.92
N ASN A 177 1.84 7.18 -13.52
CA ASN A 177 0.93 6.30 -14.25
C ASN A 177 -0.20 5.73 -13.39
N GLU A 178 0.03 5.52 -12.09
CA GLU A 178 -1.02 5.07 -11.18
C GLU A 178 -2.07 6.17 -10.97
N ALA A 179 -1.64 7.40 -10.68
CA ALA A 179 -2.54 8.53 -10.52
C ALA A 179 -3.33 8.82 -11.80
N ILE A 180 -2.67 8.77 -12.97
CA ILE A 180 -3.31 8.92 -14.28
C ILE A 180 -4.39 7.85 -14.49
N PHE A 181 -4.09 6.58 -14.17
CA PHE A 181 -5.04 5.47 -14.30
C PHE A 181 -6.26 5.65 -13.38
N TYR A 182 -6.05 5.98 -12.10
CA TYR A 182 -7.16 6.19 -11.18
C TYR A 182 -7.96 7.43 -11.51
N LYS A 183 -7.31 8.53 -11.95
CA LYS A 183 -8.03 9.70 -12.50
C LYS A 183 -8.98 9.30 -13.62
N ALA A 184 -8.51 8.52 -14.60
CA ALA A 184 -9.35 8.04 -15.69
C ALA A 184 -10.48 7.12 -15.21
N THR A 185 -10.21 6.32 -14.18
CA THR A 185 -11.24 5.44 -13.57
C THR A 185 -12.34 6.28 -12.93
N GLU A 186 -11.97 7.29 -12.13
CA GLU A 186 -12.95 8.17 -11.48
C GLU A 186 -13.75 8.99 -12.49
N LEU A 187 -13.11 9.47 -13.56
CA LEU A 187 -13.82 10.12 -14.67
C LEU A 187 -14.87 9.19 -15.31
N SER A 188 -14.53 7.92 -15.51
CA SER A 188 -15.48 6.94 -16.03
C SER A 188 -16.66 6.69 -15.08
N GLU A 189 -16.42 6.60 -13.76
CA GLU A 189 -17.48 6.45 -12.75
C GLU A 189 -18.40 7.72 -12.68
N LEU A 190 -17.88 8.89 -13.04
CA LEU A 190 -18.62 10.15 -13.19
C LEU A 190 -19.40 10.25 -14.51
N GLY A 191 -19.34 9.23 -15.38
CA GLY A 191 -19.95 9.25 -16.71
C GLY A 191 -19.16 10.01 -17.78
N ARG A 192 -17.97 10.53 -17.46
CA ARG A 192 -17.07 11.25 -18.38
C ARG A 192 -16.22 10.26 -19.17
N HIS A 193 -16.91 9.32 -19.87
CA HIS A 193 -16.30 8.16 -20.49
C HIS A 193 -15.32 8.50 -21.62
N GLU A 194 -15.61 9.52 -22.45
CA GLU A 194 -14.73 9.93 -23.55
C GLU A 194 -13.39 10.48 -23.04
N GLU A 195 -13.42 11.23 -21.94
CA GLU A 195 -12.20 11.74 -21.31
C GLU A 195 -11.39 10.58 -20.71
N ALA A 196 -12.07 9.65 -20.02
CA ALA A 196 -11.42 8.45 -19.49
C ALA A 196 -10.75 7.63 -20.60
N ILE A 197 -11.45 7.38 -21.71
CA ILE A 197 -10.91 6.65 -22.87
C ILE A 197 -9.67 7.34 -23.42
N THR A 198 -9.71 8.68 -23.56
CA THR A 198 -8.56 9.44 -24.06
C THR A 198 -7.32 9.24 -23.18
N ILE A 199 -7.51 9.18 -21.85
CA ILE A 199 -6.42 8.93 -20.90
C ILE A 199 -5.95 7.49 -20.99
N PHE A 200 -6.87 6.50 -21.02
CA PHE A 200 -6.50 5.10 -21.18
C PHE A 200 -5.71 4.87 -22.47
N ASP A 201 -6.07 5.55 -23.58
CA ASP A 201 -5.35 5.45 -24.84
C ASP A 201 -3.91 5.97 -24.75
N LYS A 202 -3.68 7.03 -23.96
CA LYS A 202 -2.31 7.53 -23.71
C LYS A 202 -1.47 6.47 -22.97
N ILE A 203 -2.02 5.89 -21.89
CA ILE A 203 -1.29 4.87 -21.12
C ILE A 203 -1.04 3.62 -21.98
N LEU A 204 -2.00 3.21 -22.79
CA LEU A 204 -1.88 2.02 -23.66
C LEU A 204 -0.87 2.19 -24.80
N LYS A 205 -0.48 3.42 -25.17
CA LYS A 205 0.65 3.63 -26.09
C LYS A 205 1.98 3.16 -25.48
N GLU A 206 2.15 3.35 -24.18
CA GLU A 206 3.36 2.94 -23.47
C GLU A 206 3.27 1.48 -23.00
N PHE A 207 2.06 1.07 -22.56
CA PHE A 207 1.81 -0.26 -22.01
C PHE A 207 0.71 -1.02 -22.78
N PRO A 208 0.93 -1.37 -24.07
CA PRO A 208 -0.13 -1.85 -24.97
C PRO A 208 -0.73 -3.20 -24.57
N LYS A 209 -0.09 -3.94 -23.69
CA LYS A 209 -0.55 -5.26 -23.19
C LYS A 209 -1.08 -5.21 -21.76
N ASN A 210 -1.30 -4.04 -21.18
CA ASN A 210 -1.83 -3.93 -19.83
C ASN A 210 -3.33 -4.28 -19.81
N GLY A 211 -3.64 -5.54 -19.47
CA GLY A 211 -5.00 -6.07 -19.47
C GLY A 211 -5.96 -5.33 -18.54
N THR A 212 -5.49 -4.77 -17.42
CA THR A 212 -6.32 -3.98 -16.50
C THR A 212 -6.79 -2.67 -17.14
N ILE A 213 -5.89 -1.97 -17.83
CA ILE A 213 -6.22 -0.70 -18.51
C ILE A 213 -7.12 -0.96 -19.73
N ILE A 214 -6.82 -2.02 -20.51
CA ILE A 214 -7.69 -2.44 -21.62
C ILE A 214 -9.09 -2.76 -21.11
N TYR A 215 -9.20 -3.45 -19.97
CA TYR A 215 -10.48 -3.75 -19.34
C TYR A 215 -11.23 -2.48 -18.89
N ALA A 216 -10.55 -1.54 -18.25
CA ALA A 216 -11.15 -0.26 -17.85
C ALA A 216 -11.67 0.52 -19.05
N LYS A 217 -10.91 0.53 -20.17
CA LYS A 217 -11.35 1.13 -21.43
C LYS A 217 -12.56 0.39 -22.01
N ALA A 218 -12.61 -0.96 -21.95
CA ALA A 218 -13.74 -1.75 -22.41
C ALA A 218 -15.02 -1.42 -21.64
N ARG A 219 -14.93 -1.22 -20.31
CA ARG A 219 -16.06 -0.77 -19.47
C ARG A 219 -16.61 0.58 -19.94
N SER A 220 -15.73 1.58 -20.14
CA SER A 220 -16.12 2.91 -20.61
C SER A 220 -16.79 2.84 -21.99
N LYS A 221 -16.29 1.99 -22.92
CA LYS A 221 -16.89 1.76 -24.23
C LYS A 221 -18.28 1.12 -24.13
N ALA A 222 -18.45 0.13 -23.25
CA ALA A 222 -19.76 -0.52 -23.03
C ALA A 222 -20.80 0.47 -22.46
N LEU A 223 -20.40 1.34 -21.52
CA LEU A 223 -21.25 2.36 -20.94
C LEU A 223 -21.69 3.43 -21.96
N LEU A 224 -20.83 3.75 -22.95
CA LEU A 224 -21.16 4.60 -24.09
C LEU A 224 -22.05 3.90 -25.15
N GLY A 225 -22.32 2.61 -24.99
CA GLY A 225 -23.08 1.82 -25.96
C GLY A 225 -22.25 1.42 -27.20
N GLN A 226 -20.93 1.60 -27.17
CA GLN A 226 -20.00 1.18 -28.22
C GLN A 226 -19.66 -0.32 -28.04
N ASN A 227 -20.69 -1.16 -28.21
CA ASN A 227 -20.70 -2.56 -27.79
C ASN A 227 -19.66 -3.41 -28.52
N ASP A 228 -19.44 -3.19 -29.82
CA ASP A 228 -18.47 -3.95 -30.62
C ASP A 228 -17.04 -3.66 -30.15
N ASP A 229 -16.69 -2.40 -29.95
CA ASP A 229 -15.39 -1.99 -29.40
C ASP A 229 -15.19 -2.60 -28.01
N ALA A 230 -16.22 -2.54 -27.16
CA ALA A 230 -16.16 -3.09 -25.81
C ALA A 230 -15.86 -4.60 -25.80
N LEU A 231 -16.51 -5.36 -26.69
CA LEU A 231 -16.28 -6.81 -26.80
C LEU A 231 -14.87 -7.14 -27.32
N ILE A 232 -14.37 -6.38 -28.32
CA ILE A 232 -13.01 -6.53 -28.83
C ILE A 232 -11.98 -6.28 -27.71
N LEU A 233 -12.12 -5.16 -27.00
CA LEU A 233 -11.24 -4.80 -25.89
C LEU A 233 -11.32 -5.80 -24.73
N LEU A 234 -12.52 -6.30 -24.40
CA LEU A 234 -12.70 -7.32 -23.38
C LEU A 234 -11.97 -8.61 -23.73
N ALA A 235 -12.08 -9.06 -24.98
CA ALA A 235 -11.35 -10.23 -25.48
C ALA A 235 -9.84 -10.03 -25.38
N GLN A 236 -9.33 -8.84 -25.74
CA GLN A 236 -7.92 -8.48 -25.59
C GLN A 236 -7.49 -8.50 -24.12
N ALA A 237 -8.24 -7.88 -23.23
CA ALA A 237 -7.93 -7.84 -21.79
C ALA A 237 -7.81 -9.27 -21.22
N ILE A 238 -8.75 -10.15 -21.59
CA ILE A 238 -8.75 -11.55 -21.17
C ILE A 238 -7.55 -12.31 -21.74
N SER A 239 -7.15 -12.06 -23.00
CA SER A 239 -5.98 -12.71 -23.59
C SER A 239 -4.68 -12.40 -22.82
N HIS A 240 -4.61 -11.24 -22.17
CA HIS A 240 -3.43 -10.81 -21.41
C HIS A 240 -3.49 -11.18 -19.92
N TYR A 241 -4.68 -11.19 -19.31
CA TYR A 241 -4.86 -11.39 -17.85
C TYR A 241 -5.75 -12.57 -17.46
N GLY A 242 -6.27 -13.31 -18.44
CA GLY A 242 -6.93 -14.60 -18.27
C GLY A 242 -8.14 -14.59 -17.32
N ARG A 243 -8.15 -15.58 -16.41
CA ARG A 243 -9.28 -15.88 -15.51
C ARG A 243 -9.71 -14.70 -14.64
N THR A 244 -8.80 -13.80 -14.29
CA THR A 244 -9.10 -12.68 -13.40
C THR A 244 -10.08 -11.71 -14.07
N ILE A 245 -9.79 -11.28 -15.29
CA ILE A 245 -10.67 -10.38 -16.06
C ILE A 245 -12.02 -11.05 -16.35
N LYS A 246 -12.04 -12.36 -16.70
CA LYS A 246 -13.30 -13.10 -16.88
C LYS A 246 -14.22 -12.98 -15.66
N LYS A 247 -13.66 -13.22 -14.47
CA LYS A 247 -14.42 -13.13 -13.21
C LYS A 247 -14.96 -11.72 -12.95
N TRP A 248 -14.18 -10.70 -13.29
CA TRP A 248 -14.63 -9.32 -13.17
C TRP A 248 -15.77 -9.02 -14.14
N ALA A 249 -15.58 -9.31 -15.44
CA ALA A 249 -16.55 -8.99 -16.48
C ALA A 249 -17.93 -9.59 -16.25
N VAL A 250 -18.00 -10.83 -15.74
CA VAL A 250 -19.29 -11.49 -15.43
C VAL A 250 -20.08 -10.74 -14.35
N LYS A 251 -19.39 -10.11 -13.39
CA LYS A 251 -20.01 -9.40 -12.25
C LYS A 251 -20.19 -7.90 -12.49
N ASP A 252 -19.56 -7.37 -13.51
CA ASP A 252 -19.50 -5.92 -13.76
C ASP A 252 -20.76 -5.45 -14.48
N SER A 253 -21.48 -4.53 -13.84
CA SER A 253 -22.71 -3.93 -14.37
C SER A 253 -22.49 -3.07 -15.63
N SER A 254 -21.25 -2.63 -15.87
CA SER A 254 -20.91 -1.88 -17.09
C SER A 254 -21.23 -2.67 -18.37
N PHE A 255 -21.24 -4.00 -18.29
CA PHE A 255 -21.54 -4.89 -19.41
C PHE A 255 -23.00 -5.40 -19.44
N ASP A 256 -23.88 -4.96 -18.54
CA ASP A 256 -25.25 -5.52 -18.44
C ASP A 256 -26.01 -5.47 -19.77
N LYS A 257 -25.82 -4.42 -20.57
CA LYS A 257 -26.45 -4.28 -21.88
C LYS A 257 -25.98 -5.30 -22.94
N ILE A 258 -24.83 -5.92 -22.73
CA ILE A 258 -24.22 -6.86 -23.67
C ILE A 258 -23.99 -8.26 -23.09
N LYS A 259 -24.40 -8.52 -21.84
CA LYS A 259 -24.27 -9.85 -21.20
C LYS A 259 -24.97 -10.97 -21.96
N GLU A 260 -26.07 -10.64 -22.66
CA GLU A 260 -26.83 -11.59 -23.45
C GLU A 260 -26.26 -11.81 -24.88
N ASP A 261 -25.32 -10.97 -25.32
CA ASP A 261 -24.65 -11.14 -26.62
C ASP A 261 -23.89 -12.48 -26.64
N PRO A 262 -24.10 -13.35 -27.67
CA PRO A 262 -23.38 -14.62 -27.79
C PRO A 262 -21.86 -14.47 -27.77
N ARG A 263 -21.33 -13.36 -28.29
CA ARG A 263 -19.90 -13.05 -28.28
C ARG A 263 -19.39 -12.82 -26.86
N PHE A 264 -20.13 -12.04 -26.04
CA PHE A 264 -19.79 -11.85 -24.61
C PHE A 264 -19.75 -13.20 -23.89
N LYS A 265 -20.81 -14.02 -24.03
CA LYS A 265 -20.87 -15.37 -23.41
C LYS A 265 -19.69 -16.26 -23.82
N THR A 266 -19.24 -16.17 -25.07
CA THR A 266 -18.07 -16.90 -25.57
C THR A 266 -16.77 -16.38 -24.97
N ILE A 267 -16.60 -15.05 -24.86
CA ILE A 267 -15.39 -14.40 -24.35
C ILE A 267 -15.17 -14.72 -22.86
N VAL A 268 -16.23 -14.75 -22.06
CA VAL A 268 -16.13 -14.96 -20.61
C VAL A 268 -16.23 -16.42 -20.18
N LYS A 269 -16.57 -17.34 -21.10
CA LYS A 269 -16.58 -18.79 -20.87
C LYS A 269 -15.16 -19.34 -20.68
#